data_c3697b4a8967c429d0e0e03202216bad
#
_entry.id   c3697b4a8967c429d0e0e03202216bad
#
_cell.length_a   1.000
_cell.length_b   1.000
_cell.length_c   1.000
_cell.angle_alpha   90.00
_cell.angle_beta   90.00
_cell.angle_gamma   90.00
#
_symmetry.space_group_name_H-M   'P 1'
#
loop_
_entity.id
_entity.type
_entity.pdbx_description
1 polymer ?
#
loop_
_entity_poly.entity_id
_entity_poly.type
_entity_poly.pdbx_seq_one_letter_code
_entity_poly.pdbx_strand_id
1 'polypeptide(L)'
;TTTQNTVAGLVEMGSKVMVVGCDPKADSTRLLLGGLAQRTVLDTLREEGEDVELEDVRKVGFGGTLCTESGGPEPGVGCAGRGIITSINLLEQLGAYAESEQLDYAFYDVLGDVVCGGFAMPIREGKAQEIYIV
;
A
#
# COMPACT_ATOMS: atom_id res chain seq x y z
N THR A 1 7.16 -11.42 -0.37
CA THR A 1 7.59 -12.26 -1.52
C THR A 1 6.41 -12.90 -2.23
N THR A 2 5.51 -13.56 -1.52
CA THR A 2 4.31 -14.19 -2.10
C THR A 2 3.43 -13.16 -2.82
N THR A 3 3.14 -12.03 -2.18
CA THR A 3 2.36 -10.95 -2.78
C THR A 3 3.01 -10.44 -4.06
N GLN A 4 4.31 -10.15 -4.03
CA GLN A 4 5.02 -9.59 -5.18
C GLN A 4 5.02 -10.56 -6.37
N ASN A 5 5.25 -11.84 -6.14
CA ASN A 5 5.22 -12.86 -7.19
C ASN A 5 3.82 -13.06 -7.77
N THR A 6 2.80 -13.08 -6.92
CA THR A 6 1.40 -13.18 -7.36
C THR A 6 0.99 -11.99 -8.22
N VAL A 7 1.35 -10.79 -7.77
CA VAL A 7 1.07 -9.55 -8.51
C VAL A 7 1.78 -9.55 -9.87
N ALA A 8 3.05 -9.94 -9.91
CA ALA A 8 3.78 -10.02 -11.16
C ALA A 8 3.10 -10.98 -12.16
N GLY A 9 2.62 -12.13 -11.68
CA GLY A 9 1.88 -13.08 -12.51
C GLY A 9 0.57 -12.50 -13.06
N LEU A 10 -0.19 -11.80 -12.23
CA LEU A 10 -1.44 -11.15 -12.65
C LEU A 10 -1.20 -10.06 -13.69
N VAL A 11 -0.15 -9.28 -13.51
CA VAL A 11 0.24 -8.22 -14.45
C VAL A 11 0.66 -8.80 -15.80
N GLU A 12 1.40 -9.90 -15.80
CA GLU A 12 1.74 -10.62 -17.03
C GLU A 12 0.51 -11.16 -17.77
N MET A 13 -0.55 -11.47 -17.03
CA MET A 13 -1.85 -11.88 -17.61
C MET A 13 -2.68 -10.70 -18.12
N GLY A 14 -2.20 -9.48 -18.01
CA GLY A 14 -2.86 -8.27 -18.49
C GLY A 14 -3.73 -7.55 -17.47
N SER A 15 -3.67 -7.94 -16.19
CA SER A 15 -4.44 -7.28 -15.13
C SER A 15 -3.77 -5.98 -14.68
N LYS A 16 -4.58 -4.97 -14.33
CA LYS A 16 -4.11 -3.74 -13.71
C LYS A 16 -4.20 -3.90 -12.19
N VAL A 17 -3.05 -3.88 -11.54
CA VAL A 17 -2.92 -4.19 -10.11
C VAL A 17 -2.29 -3.05 -9.35
N MET A 18 -2.80 -2.78 -8.16
CA MET A 18 -2.19 -1.88 -7.19
C MET A 18 -1.79 -2.67 -5.96
N VAL A 19 -0.62 -2.40 -5.42
CA VAL A 19 -0.13 -2.98 -4.17
C VAL A 19 -0.01 -1.88 -3.12
N VAL A 20 -0.62 -2.12 -1.97
CA VAL A 20 -0.52 -1.25 -0.79
C VAL A 20 0.25 -2.01 0.28
N GLY A 21 1.50 -1.64 0.47
CA GLY A 21 2.34 -2.20 1.53
C GLY A 21 1.93 -1.64 2.88
N CYS A 22 1.59 -2.52 3.81
CA CYS A 22 1.12 -2.15 5.14
C CYS A 22 2.12 -2.51 6.25
N ASP A 23 3.33 -2.92 5.88
CA ASP A 23 4.41 -3.18 6.83
C ASP A 23 5.22 -1.89 7.07
N PRO A 24 5.50 -1.53 8.33
CA PRO A 24 6.35 -0.37 8.64
C PRO A 24 7.74 -0.39 8.00
N LYS A 25 8.25 -1.57 7.64
CA LYS A 25 9.54 -1.73 6.93
C LYS A 25 9.49 -1.20 5.49
N ALA A 26 8.31 -1.02 4.93
CA ALA A 26 8.10 -0.45 3.60
C ALA A 26 8.87 -1.21 2.50
N ASP A 27 8.82 -2.53 2.50
CA ASP A 27 9.53 -3.39 1.54
C ASP A 27 8.60 -4.28 0.69
N SER A 28 7.28 -4.13 0.82
CA SER A 28 6.29 -4.93 0.10
C SER A 28 6.31 -4.72 -1.42
N THR A 29 6.81 -3.58 -1.88
CA THR A 29 6.85 -3.23 -3.31
C THR A 29 8.27 -3.21 -3.89
N ARG A 30 9.28 -3.51 -3.08
CA ARG A 30 10.68 -3.35 -3.46
C ARG A 30 11.06 -4.14 -4.71
N LEU A 31 10.65 -5.39 -4.81
CA LEU A 31 10.96 -6.22 -5.98
C LEU A 31 10.23 -5.74 -7.24
N LEU A 32 9.01 -5.26 -7.09
CA LEU A 32 8.24 -4.69 -8.20
C LEU A 32 8.85 -3.39 -8.73
N LEU A 33 9.59 -2.69 -7.89
CA LEU A 33 10.31 -1.46 -8.23
C LEU A 33 11.77 -1.69 -8.62
N GLY A 34 12.15 -2.92 -8.95
CA GLY A 34 13.50 -3.25 -9.37
C GLY A 34 14.54 -3.23 -8.25
N GLY A 35 14.12 -3.50 -7.01
CA GLY A 35 14.99 -3.47 -5.84
C GLY A 35 15.11 -2.11 -5.16
N LEU A 36 14.43 -1.09 -5.69
CA LEU A 36 14.46 0.26 -5.13
C LEU A 36 13.44 0.43 -4.03
N ALA A 37 13.84 1.08 -2.95
CA ALA A 37 12.91 1.53 -1.92
C ALA A 37 12.17 2.79 -2.41
N GLN A 38 10.89 2.91 -2.03
CA GLN A 38 10.12 4.11 -2.33
C GLN A 38 9.82 4.90 -1.07
N ARG A 39 9.54 6.19 -1.25
CA ARG A 39 9.07 7.06 -0.19
C ARG A 39 7.69 6.64 0.26
N THR A 40 7.46 6.56 1.57
CA THR A 40 6.19 6.11 2.11
C THR A 40 5.12 7.19 2.05
N VAL A 41 3.85 6.80 2.13
CA VAL A 41 2.71 7.72 2.19
C VAL A 41 2.83 8.63 3.41
N LEU A 42 3.18 8.06 4.58
CA LEU A 42 3.30 8.84 5.82
C LEU A 42 4.46 9.83 5.77
N ASP A 43 5.60 9.46 5.20
CA ASP A 43 6.73 10.39 5.04
C ASP A 43 6.35 11.54 4.11
N THR A 44 5.69 11.25 3.02
CA THR A 44 5.22 12.25 2.07
C THR A 44 4.22 13.21 2.73
N LEU A 45 3.29 12.68 3.51
CA LEU A 45 2.30 13.47 4.24
C LEU A 45 2.96 14.40 5.27
N ARG A 46 4.00 13.95 5.96
CA ARG A 46 4.74 14.77 6.92
C ARG A 46 5.47 15.93 6.25
N GLU A 47 6.04 15.70 5.08
CA GLU A 47 6.83 16.70 4.37
C GLU A 47 5.99 17.69 3.59
N GLU A 48 4.92 17.24 2.94
CA GLU A 48 4.11 18.05 2.02
C GLU A 48 2.76 18.48 2.60
N GLY A 49 2.32 17.84 3.70
CA GLY A 49 1.06 18.19 4.35
C GLY A 49 -0.15 17.95 3.45
N GLU A 50 -1.01 18.96 3.33
CA GLU A 50 -2.24 18.88 2.53
C GLU A 50 -2.00 18.98 1.02
N ASP A 51 -0.80 19.33 0.59
CA ASP A 51 -0.45 19.50 -0.83
C ASP A 51 -0.06 18.17 -1.50
N VAL A 52 -0.22 17.04 -0.82
CA VAL A 52 0.09 15.70 -1.34
C VAL A 52 -0.81 15.34 -2.51
N GLU A 53 -0.21 14.98 -3.63
CA GLU A 53 -0.90 14.45 -4.79
C GLU A 53 -0.71 12.93 -4.91
N LEU A 54 -1.59 12.25 -5.65
CA LEU A 54 -1.53 10.80 -5.81
C LEU A 54 -0.18 10.32 -6.36
N GLU A 55 0.38 11.06 -7.32
CA GLU A 55 1.66 10.73 -7.94
C GLU A 55 2.86 10.84 -6.98
N ASP A 56 2.72 11.58 -5.89
CA ASP A 56 3.75 11.70 -4.86
C ASP A 56 3.87 10.43 -4.02
N VAL A 57 2.78 9.69 -3.87
CA VAL A 57 2.69 8.51 -2.99
C VAL A 57 2.58 7.20 -3.76
N ARG A 58 2.33 7.24 -5.05
CA ARG A 58 2.16 6.08 -5.91
C ARG A 58 3.27 6.04 -6.96
N LYS A 59 3.95 4.91 -7.07
CA LYS A 59 4.99 4.66 -8.08
C LYS A 59 4.53 3.56 -9.03
N VAL A 60 5.05 3.60 -10.25
CA VAL A 60 4.79 2.57 -11.26
C VAL A 60 5.96 1.59 -11.25
N GLY A 61 5.66 0.32 -11.03
CA GLY A 61 6.64 -0.76 -11.01
C GLY A 61 6.50 -1.71 -12.17
N PHE A 62 6.90 -2.95 -11.95
CA PHE A 62 6.90 -4.02 -12.96
C PHE A 62 5.58 -4.11 -13.73
N GLY A 63 5.66 -4.08 -15.06
CA GLY A 63 4.51 -4.25 -15.94
C GLY A 63 3.39 -3.23 -15.77
N GLY A 64 3.67 -2.06 -15.20
CA GLY A 64 2.66 -1.03 -14.93
C GLY A 64 1.97 -1.18 -13.57
N THR A 65 2.46 -2.08 -12.71
CA THR A 65 1.93 -2.24 -11.34
C THR A 65 2.01 -0.92 -10.58
N LEU A 66 0.92 -0.53 -9.94
CA LEU A 66 0.89 0.65 -9.09
C LEU A 66 1.32 0.27 -7.67
N CYS A 67 2.33 0.94 -7.16
CA CYS A 67 2.96 0.60 -5.89
C CYS A 67 2.87 1.74 -4.89
N THR A 68 2.40 1.42 -3.67
CA THR A 68 2.39 2.34 -2.54
C THR A 68 2.93 1.64 -1.29
N GLU A 69 3.60 2.39 -0.43
CA GLU A 69 4.02 1.93 0.88
C GLU A 69 3.47 2.87 1.94
N SER A 70 2.72 2.33 2.89
CA SER A 70 2.14 3.15 3.96
C SER A 70 3.20 3.74 4.89
N GLY A 71 4.20 2.95 5.23
CA GLY A 71 5.22 3.33 6.20
C GLY A 71 4.76 3.15 7.63
N GLY A 72 5.56 3.64 8.57
CA GLY A 72 5.30 3.57 10.00
C GLY A 72 5.33 4.94 10.66
N PRO A 73 4.92 5.01 11.94
CA PRO A 73 5.06 6.22 12.72
C PRO A 73 6.54 6.52 12.98
N GLU A 74 6.81 7.74 13.39
CA GLU A 74 8.15 8.06 13.89
C GLU A 74 8.51 7.18 15.09
N PRO A 75 9.80 6.82 15.24
CA PRO A 75 10.23 6.04 16.38
C PRO A 75 9.80 6.68 17.70
N GLY A 76 9.12 5.91 18.55
CA GLY A 76 8.63 6.38 19.84
C GLY A 76 7.27 7.08 19.80
N VAL A 77 6.65 7.22 18.66
CA VAL A 77 5.34 7.90 18.52
C VAL A 77 4.24 6.92 18.10
N GLY A 78 3.49 6.44 19.08
CA GLY A 78 2.24 5.73 18.84
C GLY A 78 2.36 4.35 18.19
N CYS A 79 1.21 3.80 17.82
CA CYS A 79 1.08 2.48 17.21
C CYS A 79 1.19 2.58 15.68
N ALA A 80 1.96 1.69 15.06
CA ALA A 80 2.13 1.61 13.61
C ALA A 80 0.80 1.45 12.85
N GLY A 81 -0.18 0.79 13.46
CA GLY A 81 -1.49 0.59 12.85
C GLY A 81 -2.30 1.86 12.60
N ARG A 82 -2.08 2.92 13.37
CA ARG A 82 -2.70 4.23 13.10
C ARG A 82 -2.21 4.82 11.78
N GLY A 83 -0.93 4.61 11.49
CA GLY A 83 -0.34 5.06 10.23
C GLY A 83 -0.99 4.39 9.03
N ILE A 84 -1.31 3.12 9.12
CA ILE A 84 -1.98 2.37 8.06
C ILE A 84 -3.38 2.94 7.79
N ILE A 85 -4.15 3.23 8.83
CA ILE A 85 -5.48 3.84 8.70
C ILE A 85 -5.36 5.19 7.98
N THR A 86 -4.44 6.03 8.41
CA THR A 86 -4.20 7.34 7.79
C THR A 86 -3.80 7.20 6.33
N SER A 87 -2.89 6.28 6.02
CA SER A 87 -2.41 6.03 4.67
C SER A 87 -3.55 5.58 3.75
N ILE A 88 -4.35 4.60 4.15
CA ILE A 88 -5.44 4.08 3.33
C ILE A 88 -6.50 5.15 3.09
N ASN A 89 -6.85 5.92 4.13
CA ASN A 89 -7.82 7.01 3.99
C ASN A 89 -7.29 8.10 3.04
N LEU A 90 -6.01 8.44 3.12
CA LEU A 90 -5.40 9.39 2.21
C LEU A 90 -5.45 8.89 0.77
N LEU A 91 -5.11 7.64 0.53
CA LEU A 91 -5.19 7.04 -0.81
C LEU A 91 -6.62 7.08 -1.37
N GLU A 92 -7.63 6.85 -0.54
CA GLU A 92 -9.03 7.00 -0.95
C GLU A 92 -9.38 8.44 -1.32
N GLN A 93 -8.96 9.40 -0.50
CA GLN A 93 -9.19 10.83 -0.76
C GLN A 93 -8.52 11.29 -2.05
N LEU A 94 -7.35 10.75 -2.36
CA LEU A 94 -6.61 11.07 -3.59
C LEU A 94 -7.15 10.35 -4.83
N GLY A 95 -8.12 9.46 -4.68
CA GLY A 95 -8.74 8.75 -5.78
C GLY A 95 -7.98 7.52 -6.27
N ALA A 96 -7.09 6.94 -5.47
CA ALA A 96 -6.30 5.76 -5.86
C ALA A 96 -7.18 4.55 -6.22
N TYR A 97 -8.36 4.43 -5.61
CA TYR A 97 -9.32 3.35 -5.84
C TYR A 97 -10.50 3.76 -6.72
N ALA A 98 -10.46 4.94 -7.33
CA ALA A 98 -11.56 5.44 -8.16
C ALA A 98 -11.78 4.52 -9.37
N GLU A 99 -13.02 4.44 -9.84
CA GLU A 99 -13.37 3.66 -11.04
C GLU A 99 -12.58 4.12 -12.28
N SER A 100 -12.23 5.41 -12.36
CA SER A 100 -11.40 5.97 -13.42
C SER A 100 -10.01 5.35 -13.49
N GLU A 101 -9.49 4.78 -12.40
CA GLU A 101 -8.22 4.07 -12.37
C GLU A 101 -8.31 2.67 -13.00
N GLN A 102 -9.50 2.11 -13.12
CA GLN A 102 -9.77 0.80 -13.75
C GLN A 102 -8.91 -0.34 -13.18
N LEU A 103 -8.75 -0.36 -11.86
CA LEU A 103 -8.02 -1.43 -11.18
C LEU A 103 -8.79 -2.76 -11.24
N ASP A 104 -8.11 -3.82 -11.65
CA ASP A 104 -8.65 -5.18 -11.56
C ASP A 104 -8.48 -5.74 -10.14
N TYR A 105 -7.36 -5.43 -9.50
CA TYR A 105 -7.03 -5.90 -8.14
C TYR A 105 -6.32 -4.81 -7.33
N ALA A 106 -6.62 -4.77 -6.04
CA ALA A 106 -5.84 -4.03 -5.04
C ALA A 106 -5.40 -5.02 -3.96
N PHE A 107 -4.10 -5.14 -3.75
CA PHE A 107 -3.51 -6.02 -2.75
C PHE A 107 -3.06 -5.20 -1.54
N TYR A 108 -3.54 -5.58 -0.37
CA TYR A 108 -3.03 -5.07 0.90
C TYR A 108 -2.08 -6.11 1.49
N ASP A 109 -0.79 -5.83 1.45
CA ASP A 109 0.23 -6.70 2.02
C ASP A 109 0.43 -6.35 3.49
N VAL A 110 -0.31 -7.05 4.34
CA VAL A 110 -0.44 -6.74 5.77
C VAL A 110 0.59 -7.52 6.57
N LEU A 111 1.13 -6.88 7.60
CA LEU A 111 2.04 -7.52 8.56
C LEU A 111 1.38 -8.75 9.20
N GLY A 112 2.12 -9.86 9.23
CA GLY A 112 1.63 -11.12 9.80
C GLY A 112 1.45 -11.10 11.31
N ASP A 113 2.24 -10.26 12.01
CA ASP A 113 2.14 -10.08 13.45
C ASP A 113 1.17 -8.94 13.76
N VAL A 114 0.02 -9.27 14.33
CA VAL A 114 -0.96 -8.24 14.71
C VAL A 114 -0.54 -7.61 16.04
N VAL A 115 0.24 -6.53 15.96
CA VAL A 115 0.71 -5.78 17.13
C VAL A 115 -0.33 -4.78 17.61
N CYS A 116 -1.24 -4.33 16.73
CA CYS A 116 -2.34 -3.45 17.10
C CYS A 116 -3.49 -3.52 16.06
N GLY A 117 -4.67 -3.07 16.48
CA GLY A 117 -5.89 -3.18 15.69
C GLY A 117 -5.87 -2.44 14.34
N GLY A 118 -4.97 -1.48 14.17
CA GLY A 118 -4.85 -0.74 12.90
C GLY A 118 -4.46 -1.61 11.71
N PHE A 119 -3.69 -2.68 11.93
CA PHE A 119 -3.33 -3.61 10.85
C PHE A 119 -4.52 -4.43 10.36
N ALA A 120 -5.57 -4.53 11.15
CA ALA A 120 -6.81 -5.20 10.75
C ALA A 120 -7.78 -4.29 9.99
N MET A 121 -7.45 -3.02 9.81
CA MET A 121 -8.34 -2.03 9.18
C MET A 121 -8.80 -2.46 7.78
N PRO A 122 -7.95 -2.95 6.88
CA PRO A 122 -8.41 -3.38 5.55
C PRO A 122 -9.49 -4.46 5.62
N ILE A 123 -9.46 -5.29 6.65
CA ILE A 123 -10.43 -6.36 6.90
C ILE A 123 -11.70 -5.81 7.55
N ARG A 124 -11.53 -5.05 8.64
CA ARG A 124 -12.64 -4.54 9.46
C ARG A 124 -13.52 -3.52 8.74
N GLU A 125 -12.92 -2.70 7.92
CA GLU A 125 -13.62 -1.62 7.19
C GLU A 125 -14.16 -2.08 5.84
N GLY A 126 -14.13 -3.39 5.56
CA GLY A 126 -14.63 -3.92 4.29
C GLY A 126 -13.82 -3.53 3.07
N LYS A 127 -12.55 -3.18 3.25
CA LYS A 127 -11.65 -2.83 2.13
C LYS A 127 -11.19 -4.05 1.36
N ALA A 128 -11.13 -5.21 2.01
CA ALA A 128 -10.74 -6.47 1.42
C ALA A 128 -11.96 -7.35 1.17
N GLN A 129 -12.09 -7.88 -0.03
CA GLN A 129 -13.14 -8.82 -0.45
C GLN A 129 -12.71 -10.26 -0.19
N GLU A 130 -11.42 -10.53 -0.28
CA GLU A 130 -10.82 -11.84 -0.05
C GLU A 130 -9.58 -11.70 0.84
N ILE A 131 -9.35 -12.70 1.69
CA ILE A 131 -8.26 -12.72 2.66
C ILE A 131 -7.47 -14.01 2.48
N TYR A 132 -6.16 -13.88 2.29
CA TYR A 132 -5.25 -15.01 2.16
C TYR A 132 -4.24 -15.00 3.30
N ILE A 133 -4.11 -16.12 3.97
CA ILE A 133 -3.12 -16.32 5.04
C ILE A 133 -1.98 -17.17 4.46
N VAL A 134 -0.77 -16.64 4.56
CA VAL A 134 0.43 -17.29 4.02
C VAL A 134 1.33 -17.80 5.14
#